data_04e20d586af1a1ad28c34b3b8f213887
#
_entry.id   04e20d586af1a1ad28c34b3b8f213887
#
_cell.length_a   1.000
_cell.length_b   1.000
_cell.length_c   1.000
_cell.angle_alpha   90.00
_cell.angle_beta   90.00
_cell.angle_gamma   90.00
#
_symmetry.space_group_name_H-M   'P 1'
#
loop_
_entity.id
_entity.type
_entity.pdbx_description
1 polymer ?
#
loop_
_entity_poly.entity_id
_entity_poly.type
_entity_poly.pdbx_seq_one_letter_code
_entity_poly.pdbx_strand_id
1 'polypeptide(L)'
;MATFTVTDTDFEEKVLKNKTPVLVDFWATWCGPCRMAEPVLEELSEEYKNKALVAKIDVDQNQATAQKYSVMSIPTTVLFKDGKETGRQVGFGGKKPFEDLLKKGGD
;
A
#
# COMPACT_ATOMS: atom_id res chain seq x y z
N MET A 1 -0.28 0.80 -16.36
CA MET A 1 0.01 0.39 -14.99
C MET A 1 0.06 1.61 -14.09
N ALA A 2 -0.71 1.59 -13.03
CA ALA A 2 -0.84 2.76 -12.18
C ALA A 2 -0.23 2.59 -10.79
N THR A 3 0.20 1.36 -10.43
CA THR A 3 0.95 1.18 -9.18
C THR A 3 2.42 1.55 -9.39
N PHE A 4 3.07 2.00 -8.33
CA PHE A 4 4.49 2.34 -8.40
C PHE A 4 5.25 1.75 -7.22
N THR A 5 6.54 1.55 -7.42
CA THR A 5 7.38 0.91 -6.41
C THR A 5 8.06 1.98 -5.56
N VAL A 6 8.10 1.75 -4.25
CA VAL A 6 8.85 2.60 -3.32
C VAL A 6 9.85 1.76 -2.56
N THR A 7 10.85 2.42 -1.99
CA THR A 7 11.93 1.78 -1.24
C THR A 7 12.11 2.51 0.08
N ASP A 8 12.93 1.91 0.97
CA ASP A 8 13.27 2.56 2.23
C ASP A 8 13.82 3.98 2.00
N THR A 9 14.59 4.16 0.92
CA THR A 9 15.23 5.42 0.63
C THR A 9 14.24 6.52 0.22
N ASP A 10 13.23 6.18 -0.57
CA ASP A 10 12.32 7.18 -1.12
C ASP A 10 10.91 7.17 -0.50
N PHE A 11 10.69 6.34 0.52
CA PHE A 11 9.37 6.20 1.14
C PHE A 11 8.85 7.54 1.67
N GLU A 12 9.68 8.27 2.39
CA GLU A 12 9.27 9.55 2.94
C GLU A 12 8.83 10.51 1.85
N GLU A 13 9.63 10.63 0.81
CA GLU A 13 9.33 11.57 -0.29
C GLU A 13 8.09 11.18 -1.07
N LYS A 14 7.99 9.90 -1.42
CA LYS A 14 6.93 9.45 -2.32
C LYS A 14 5.61 9.14 -1.61
N VAL A 15 5.67 8.78 -0.34
CA VAL A 15 4.48 8.39 0.41
C VAL A 15 4.12 9.43 1.46
N LEU A 16 5.04 9.70 2.39
CA LEU A 16 4.70 10.53 3.55
C LEU A 16 4.49 11.99 3.18
N LYS A 17 5.25 12.50 2.23
CA LYS A 17 5.13 13.90 1.77
C LYS A 17 4.15 14.07 0.63
N ASN A 18 3.51 12.99 0.21
CA ASN A 18 2.56 13.05 -0.88
C ASN A 18 1.26 13.69 -0.40
N LYS A 19 0.74 14.65 -1.16
CA LYS A 19 -0.53 15.32 -0.81
C LYS A 19 -1.74 14.45 -1.11
N THR A 20 -1.57 13.49 -2.00
CA THR A 20 -2.61 12.52 -2.35
C THR A 20 -2.49 11.32 -1.40
N PRO A 21 -3.60 10.74 -0.94
CA PRO A 21 -3.51 9.52 -0.13
C PRO A 21 -2.82 8.40 -0.90
N VAL A 22 -1.99 7.62 -0.22
CA VAL A 22 -1.23 6.52 -0.82
C VAL A 22 -1.53 5.23 -0.09
N LEU A 23 -2.01 4.24 -0.82
CA LEU A 23 -2.23 2.89 -0.29
C LEU A 23 -0.96 2.09 -0.58
N VAL A 24 -0.28 1.65 0.46
CA VAL A 24 1.01 0.97 0.34
C VAL A 24 0.86 -0.51 0.61
N ASP A 25 1.24 -1.33 -0.37
CA ASP A 25 1.21 -2.79 -0.29
C ASP A 25 2.59 -3.31 0.11
N PHE A 26 2.70 -3.83 1.33
CA PHE A 26 3.92 -4.48 1.82
C PHE A 26 3.85 -5.94 1.38
N TRP A 27 4.77 -6.35 0.50
CA TRP A 27 4.71 -7.65 -0.17
C TRP A 27 6.08 -8.30 -0.28
N ALA A 28 6.11 -9.56 -0.71
CA ALA A 28 7.36 -10.26 -1.00
C ALA A 28 7.14 -11.20 -2.20
N THR A 29 8.23 -11.50 -2.89
CA THR A 29 8.15 -12.31 -4.12
C THR A 29 7.67 -13.74 -3.88
N TRP A 30 7.93 -14.28 -2.68
CA TRP A 30 7.57 -15.65 -2.33
C TRP A 30 6.16 -15.79 -1.75
N CYS A 31 5.45 -14.71 -1.61
CA CYS A 31 4.17 -14.67 -0.90
C CYS A 31 3.00 -14.91 -1.85
N GLY A 32 2.31 -16.05 -1.69
CA GLY A 32 1.17 -16.40 -2.53
C GLY A 32 0.02 -15.42 -2.45
N PRO A 33 -0.47 -15.09 -1.23
CA PRO A 33 -1.56 -14.10 -1.10
C PRO A 33 -1.20 -12.73 -1.66
N CYS A 34 0.08 -12.34 -1.60
CA CYS A 34 0.53 -11.08 -2.20
C CYS A 34 0.31 -11.08 -3.71
N ARG A 35 0.56 -12.21 -4.36
CA ARG A 35 0.35 -12.33 -5.80
C ARG A 35 -1.12 -12.25 -6.15
N MET A 36 -2.00 -12.78 -5.29
CA MET A 36 -3.44 -12.69 -5.50
C MET A 36 -3.94 -11.27 -5.34
N ALA A 37 -3.34 -10.51 -4.44
CA ALA A 37 -3.73 -9.12 -4.20
C ALA A 37 -3.30 -8.20 -5.34
N GLU A 38 -2.22 -8.52 -6.04
CA GLU A 38 -1.63 -7.63 -7.03
C GLU A 38 -2.60 -7.16 -8.12
N PRO A 39 -3.32 -8.07 -8.82
CA PRO A 39 -4.24 -7.59 -9.86
C PRO A 39 -5.38 -6.74 -9.29
N VAL A 40 -5.80 -7.02 -8.06
CA VAL A 40 -6.85 -6.23 -7.42
C VAL A 40 -6.34 -4.82 -7.14
N LEU A 41 -5.11 -4.70 -6.66
CA LEU A 41 -4.50 -3.40 -6.38
C LEU A 41 -4.25 -2.61 -7.67
N GLU A 42 -3.85 -3.28 -8.76
CA GLU A 42 -3.71 -2.63 -10.04
C GLU A 42 -5.05 -2.07 -10.51
N GLU A 43 -6.11 -2.85 -10.39
CA GLU A 43 -7.45 -2.41 -10.76
C GLU A 43 -7.86 -1.18 -9.95
N LEU A 44 -7.64 -1.22 -8.64
CA LEU A 44 -7.98 -0.09 -7.76
C LEU A 44 -7.17 1.15 -8.10
N SER A 45 -5.89 0.98 -8.46
CA SER A 45 -5.05 2.11 -8.83
C SER A 45 -5.61 2.84 -10.04
N GLU A 46 -6.22 2.09 -10.99
CA GLU A 46 -6.86 2.71 -12.14
C GLU A 46 -8.19 3.37 -11.77
N GLU A 47 -8.99 2.69 -10.94
CA GLU A 47 -10.29 3.22 -10.54
C GLU A 47 -10.16 4.50 -9.72
N TYR A 48 -9.12 4.60 -8.90
CA TYR A 48 -8.95 5.74 -7.99
C TYR A 48 -7.85 6.71 -8.43
N LYS A 49 -7.42 6.65 -9.69
CA LYS A 49 -6.23 7.37 -10.14
C LYS A 49 -6.21 8.87 -9.88
N ASN A 50 -7.38 9.50 -9.75
CA ASN A 50 -7.46 10.93 -9.46
C ASN A 50 -7.76 11.21 -7.99
N LYS A 51 -7.79 10.19 -7.14
CA LYS A 51 -8.17 10.34 -5.73
C LYS A 51 -7.14 9.74 -4.79
N ALA A 52 -6.43 8.70 -5.22
CA ALA A 52 -5.46 8.01 -4.39
C ALA A 52 -4.43 7.32 -5.28
N LEU A 53 -3.27 7.06 -4.70
CA LEU A 53 -2.19 6.34 -5.37
C LEU A 53 -2.02 4.98 -4.70
N VAL A 54 -1.50 4.01 -5.44
CA VAL A 54 -1.19 2.69 -4.91
C VAL A 54 0.29 2.42 -5.12
N ALA A 55 1.01 2.21 -4.02
CA ALA A 55 2.44 1.94 -4.05
C ALA A 55 2.71 0.54 -3.54
N LYS A 56 3.85 -0.02 -3.94
CA LYS A 56 4.29 -1.35 -3.52
C LYS A 56 5.69 -1.26 -2.94
N ILE A 57 5.93 -1.97 -1.86
CA ILE A 57 7.25 -2.04 -1.24
C ILE A 57 7.58 -3.49 -0.91
N ASP A 58 8.72 -3.97 -1.41
CA ASP A 58 9.20 -5.33 -1.18
C ASP A 58 9.87 -5.38 0.19
N VAL A 59 9.29 -6.13 1.13
CA VAL A 59 9.79 -6.14 2.51
C VAL A 59 11.15 -6.81 2.66
N ASP A 60 11.50 -7.72 1.76
CA ASP A 60 12.80 -8.39 1.83
C ASP A 60 13.92 -7.42 1.46
N GLN A 61 13.65 -6.50 0.54
CA GLN A 61 14.62 -5.51 0.10
C GLN A 61 14.55 -4.22 0.91
N ASN A 62 13.49 -4.03 1.71
CA ASN A 62 13.22 -2.76 2.37
C ASN A 62 12.69 -3.00 3.78
N GLN A 63 13.56 -3.57 4.63
CA GLN A 63 13.17 -4.00 5.96
C GLN A 63 12.93 -2.84 6.93
N ALA A 64 13.60 -1.72 6.74
CA ALA A 64 13.49 -0.59 7.67
C ALA A 64 12.07 -0.03 7.71
N THR A 65 11.45 0.17 6.56
CA THR A 65 10.08 0.68 6.52
C THR A 65 9.09 -0.31 7.10
N ALA A 66 9.25 -1.61 6.78
CA ALA A 66 8.38 -2.64 7.33
C ALA A 66 8.45 -2.67 8.86
N GLN A 67 9.66 -2.55 9.42
CA GLN A 67 9.84 -2.54 10.87
C GLN A 67 9.25 -1.28 11.50
N LYS A 68 9.46 -0.14 10.86
CA LYS A 68 8.95 1.13 11.37
C LYS A 68 7.44 1.10 11.55
N TYR A 69 6.72 0.47 10.65
CA TYR A 69 5.26 0.41 10.70
C TYR A 69 4.75 -0.91 11.25
N SER A 70 5.63 -1.70 11.88
CA SER A 70 5.25 -2.95 12.56
C SER A 70 4.51 -3.91 11.64
N VAL A 71 5.02 -4.07 10.43
CA VAL A 71 4.46 -5.03 9.48
C VAL A 71 4.99 -6.41 9.87
N MET A 72 4.13 -7.23 10.47
CA MET A 72 4.52 -8.53 11.02
C MET A 72 4.18 -9.68 10.09
N SER A 73 3.28 -9.48 9.17
CA SER A 73 2.88 -10.50 8.20
C SER A 73 2.56 -9.81 6.87
N ILE A 74 2.57 -10.59 5.79
CA ILE A 74 2.32 -10.03 4.45
C ILE A 74 1.28 -10.88 3.73
N PRO A 75 0.48 -10.26 2.87
CA PRO A 75 0.51 -8.83 2.59
C PRO A 75 -0.08 -8.02 3.74
N THR A 76 0.44 -6.84 3.95
CA THR A 76 -0.20 -5.84 4.80
C THR A 76 -0.31 -4.59 3.94
N THR A 77 -1.51 -4.03 3.86
CA THR A 77 -1.77 -2.87 3.02
C THR A 77 -2.18 -1.73 3.92
N VAL A 78 -1.44 -0.62 3.84
CA VAL A 78 -1.59 0.50 4.77
C VAL A 78 -1.91 1.77 3.99
N LEU A 79 -2.95 2.48 4.41
CA LEU A 79 -3.28 3.76 3.79
C LEU A 79 -2.63 4.90 4.56
N PHE A 80 -1.89 5.73 3.85
CA PHE A 80 -1.26 6.93 4.39
C PHE A 80 -1.94 8.17 3.84
N LYS A 81 -2.25 9.10 4.72
CA LYS A 81 -2.82 10.38 4.33
C LYS A 81 -2.16 11.47 5.16
N ASP A 82 -1.64 12.49 4.49
CA ASP A 82 -0.96 13.61 5.15
C ASP A 82 0.17 13.13 6.05
N GLY A 83 0.91 12.12 5.58
CA GLY A 83 2.07 11.59 6.28
C GLY A 83 1.76 10.64 7.42
N LYS A 84 0.50 10.24 7.60
CA LYS A 84 0.09 9.40 8.72
C LYS A 84 -0.68 8.17 8.26
N GLU A 85 -0.47 7.07 8.96
CA GLU A 85 -1.26 5.85 8.74
C GLU A 85 -2.69 6.11 9.21
N THR A 86 -3.66 5.89 8.33
CA THR A 86 -5.07 6.07 8.67
C THR A 86 -5.83 4.76 8.79
N GLY A 87 -5.25 3.66 8.31
CA GLY A 87 -5.86 2.34 8.43
C GLY A 87 -5.00 1.31 7.76
N ARG A 88 -5.27 0.04 8.05
CA ARG A 88 -4.53 -1.05 7.43
C ARG A 88 -5.39 -2.29 7.31
N GLN A 89 -5.04 -3.13 6.33
CA GLN A 89 -5.62 -4.44 6.13
C GLN A 89 -4.50 -5.46 6.17
N VAL A 90 -4.57 -6.41 7.09
CA VAL A 90 -3.60 -7.48 7.20
C VAL A 90 -4.15 -8.69 6.45
N GLY A 91 -3.34 -9.24 5.54
CA GLY A 91 -3.76 -10.34 4.70
C GLY A 91 -4.55 -9.88 3.48
N PHE A 92 -4.99 -10.84 2.67
CA PHE A 92 -5.76 -10.55 1.47
C PHE A 92 -7.17 -11.11 1.63
N GLY A 93 -8.15 -10.22 1.70
CA GLY A 93 -9.57 -10.57 1.85
C GLY A 93 -10.42 -10.08 0.69
N GLY A 94 -9.86 -10.01 -0.50
CA GLY A 94 -10.59 -9.54 -1.68
C GLY A 94 -10.49 -8.03 -1.84
N LYS A 95 -11.32 -7.49 -2.70
CA LYS A 95 -11.27 -6.08 -3.09
C LYS A 95 -11.87 -5.14 -2.05
N LYS A 96 -12.95 -5.57 -1.38
CA LYS A 96 -13.72 -4.68 -0.51
C LYS A 96 -12.92 -4.07 0.64
N PRO A 97 -12.09 -4.83 1.38
CA PRO A 97 -11.31 -4.19 2.45
C PRO A 97 -10.41 -3.07 1.95
N PHE A 98 -9.85 -3.23 0.75
CA PHE A 98 -9.03 -2.16 0.15
C PHE A 98 -9.87 -0.95 -0.22
N GLU A 99 -11.06 -1.20 -0.78
CA GLU A 99 -11.99 -0.10 -1.09
C GLU A 99 -12.38 0.67 0.16
N ASP A 100 -12.61 -0.05 1.25
CA ASP A 100 -12.98 0.60 2.51
C ASP A 100 -11.86 1.50 3.02
N LEU A 101 -10.59 1.06 2.89
CA LEU A 101 -9.45 1.89 3.25
C LEU A 101 -9.38 3.14 2.38
N LEU A 102 -9.54 2.97 1.07
CA LEU A 102 -9.45 4.08 0.12
C LEU A 102 -10.56 5.10 0.34
N LYS A 103 -11.76 4.64 0.68
CA LYS A 103 -12.88 5.54 0.96
C LYS A 103 -12.62 6.38 2.21
N LYS A 104 -12.01 5.79 3.23
CA LYS A 104 -11.65 6.52 4.44
C LYS A 104 -10.65 7.62 4.14
N GLY A 105 -9.64 7.32 3.32
CA GLY A 105 -8.61 8.28 2.98
C GLY A 105 -9.08 9.39 2.07
N GLY A 106 -10.11 9.12 1.27
CA GLY A 106 -10.60 10.07 0.28
C GLY A 106 -11.54 11.13 0.81
N ASP A 107 -11.96 11.01 2.03
CA ASP A 107 -12.93 11.98 2.62
C ASP A 107 -12.27 13.23 3.13
#